data_5b4d01d790e0e4fbb3bfdae48f3f5cbc
#
_entry.id   5b4d01d790e0e4fbb3bfdae48f3f5cbc
#
_cell.length_a   1.000
_cell.length_b   1.000
_cell.length_c   1.000
_cell.angle_alpha   90.00
_cell.angle_beta   90.00
_cell.angle_gamma   90.00
#
_symmetry.space_group_name_H-M   'P 1'
#
loop_
_entity.id
_entity.type
_entity.pdbx_description
1 polymer ?
#
loop_
_entity_poly.entity_id
_entity_poly.type
_entity_poly.pdbx_seq_one_letter_code
_entity_poly.pdbx_strand_id
1 'polypeptide(L)'
;MTEVSTNTSAADVRGASGPAVTMEGVNKWYADFHALKDIDLSVDRGERIVICGPSGSGKSTLIRCINQLESIQKGRIVVDGHDLTAGGKNVDIVRQETGMVFQSFNLFPHMTVLENCTLAPMKVRGISKAEAEATAMTFLERVGIPEQAGKYPAQL
;
A
#
# COMPACT_ATOMS: atom_id res chain seq x y z
N MET A 1 7.17 28.92 27.24
CA MET A 1 8.41 28.15 27.06
C MET A 1 8.06 26.70 27.24
N THR A 2 7.97 25.95 26.16
CA THR A 2 8.42 24.57 26.04
C THR A 2 8.08 24.13 24.62
N GLU A 3 9.13 23.98 23.82
CA GLU A 3 9.11 23.45 22.46
C GLU A 3 8.70 21.98 22.50
N VAL A 4 7.81 21.55 21.61
CA VAL A 4 7.68 20.16 21.22
C VAL A 4 7.92 20.08 19.73
N SER A 5 9.18 19.89 19.38
CA SER A 5 9.64 19.49 18.06
C SER A 5 9.46 17.98 17.97
N THR A 6 8.50 17.50 17.20
CA THR A 6 8.43 16.10 16.78
C THR A 6 8.70 16.03 15.29
N ASN A 7 9.98 16.07 14.97
CA ASN A 7 10.48 15.70 13.66
C ASN A 7 10.61 14.17 13.62
N THR A 8 9.56 13.45 13.26
CA THR A 8 9.64 12.00 13.03
C THR A 8 10.17 11.81 11.61
N SER A 9 11.49 11.74 11.52
CA SER A 9 12.23 11.39 10.32
C SER A 9 11.90 9.96 9.87
N ALA A 10 11.80 9.76 8.55
CA ALA A 10 11.67 8.45 7.89
C ALA A 10 12.81 7.44 8.19
N ALA A 11 13.70 7.76 9.13
CA ALA A 11 14.81 6.93 9.59
C ALA A 11 14.44 5.97 10.72
N ASP A 12 13.31 6.19 11.42
CA ASP A 12 12.96 5.39 12.62
C ASP A 12 12.28 4.04 12.31
N VAL A 13 11.92 3.77 11.06
CA VAL A 13 11.30 2.47 10.65
C VAL A 13 12.33 1.33 10.51
N ARG A 14 13.62 1.63 10.65
CA ARG A 14 14.70 0.65 10.47
C ARG A 14 15.01 -0.21 11.73
N GLY A 15 14.26 -0.03 12.80
CA GLY A 15 14.52 -0.70 14.09
C GLY A 15 13.69 -1.94 14.40
N ALA A 16 12.69 -2.29 13.59
CA ALA A 16 11.92 -3.51 13.81
C ALA A 16 12.74 -4.75 13.38
N SER A 17 13.20 -5.54 14.34
CA SER A 17 13.80 -6.84 14.07
C SER A 17 12.69 -7.82 13.69
N GLY A 18 12.76 -8.41 12.48
CA GLY A 18 11.81 -9.42 12.00
C GLY A 18 11.41 -9.24 10.55
N PRO A 19 10.65 -10.20 10.00
CA PRO A 19 10.14 -10.13 8.64
C PRO A 19 9.25 -8.90 8.39
N ALA A 20 9.26 -8.40 7.16
CA ALA A 20 8.37 -7.32 6.74
C ALA A 20 6.90 -7.80 6.65
N VAL A 21 6.69 -9.05 6.23
CA VAL A 21 5.36 -9.67 6.17
C VAL A 21 5.45 -11.10 6.68
N THR A 22 4.48 -11.49 7.52
CA THR A 22 4.28 -12.88 7.93
C THR A 22 2.82 -13.25 7.75
N MET A 23 2.57 -14.40 7.15
CA MET A 23 1.26 -15.03 7.03
C MET A 23 1.34 -16.43 7.63
N GLU A 24 0.38 -16.78 8.49
CA GLU A 24 0.34 -18.05 9.20
C GLU A 24 -1.04 -18.67 9.04
N GLY A 25 -1.13 -19.84 8.37
CA GLY A 25 -2.35 -20.59 8.15
C GLY A 25 -3.48 -19.77 7.51
N VAL A 26 -3.15 -18.88 6.59
CA VAL A 26 -4.11 -17.91 6.04
C VAL A 26 -5.08 -18.61 5.09
N ASN A 27 -6.37 -18.44 5.37
CA ASN A 27 -7.47 -18.95 4.59
C ASN A 27 -8.44 -17.84 4.18
N LYS A 28 -8.82 -17.85 2.91
CA LYS A 28 -9.78 -16.90 2.34
C LYS A 28 -10.82 -17.62 1.51
N TRP A 29 -12.10 -17.33 1.78
CA TRP A 29 -13.23 -17.78 0.99
C TRP A 29 -13.98 -16.62 0.35
N TYR A 30 -14.50 -16.85 -0.84
CA TYR A 30 -15.52 -16.04 -1.50
C TYR A 30 -16.77 -16.92 -1.62
N ALA A 31 -17.75 -16.69 -0.75
CA ALA A 31 -18.87 -17.62 -0.54
C ALA A 31 -18.32 -19.04 -0.31
N ASP A 32 -18.65 -20.00 -1.19
CA ASP A 32 -18.22 -21.40 -1.10
C ASP A 32 -16.84 -21.65 -1.76
N PHE A 33 -16.29 -20.67 -2.46
CA PHE A 33 -15.02 -20.81 -3.14
C PHE A 33 -13.84 -20.54 -2.20
N HIS A 34 -13.02 -21.57 -1.92
CA HIS A 34 -11.82 -21.48 -1.10
C HIS A 34 -10.64 -20.99 -1.93
N ALA A 35 -10.41 -19.68 -1.92
CA ALA A 35 -9.43 -19.00 -2.76
C ALA A 35 -7.99 -19.09 -2.25
N LEU A 36 -7.78 -18.98 -0.92
CA LEU A 36 -6.47 -19.18 -0.27
C LEU A 36 -6.63 -20.31 0.75
N LYS A 37 -5.72 -21.30 0.72
CA LYS A 37 -5.78 -22.52 1.52
C LYS A 37 -4.51 -22.70 2.31
N ASP A 38 -4.59 -22.49 3.64
CA ASP A 38 -3.51 -22.67 4.60
C ASP A 38 -2.17 -22.07 4.12
N ILE A 39 -2.22 -20.78 3.77
CA ILE A 39 -1.05 -20.08 3.24
C ILE A 39 -0.15 -19.67 4.38
N ASP A 40 1.10 -20.15 4.34
CA ASP A 40 2.21 -19.69 5.15
C ASP A 40 3.22 -18.96 4.26
N LEU A 41 3.60 -17.74 4.64
CA LEU A 41 4.54 -16.91 3.91
C LEU A 41 5.30 -16.03 4.89
N SER A 42 6.61 -15.96 4.71
CA SER A 42 7.47 -14.98 5.37
C SER A 42 8.26 -14.22 4.33
N VAL A 43 8.27 -12.89 4.45
CA VAL A 43 9.01 -11.98 3.57
C VAL A 43 9.94 -11.14 4.43
N ASP A 44 11.22 -11.27 4.19
CA ASP A 44 12.23 -10.48 4.90
C ASP A 44 12.30 -9.04 4.40
N ARG A 45 12.86 -8.16 5.22
CA ARG A 45 13.05 -6.75 4.85
C ARG A 45 14.02 -6.64 3.66
N GLY A 46 13.59 -5.90 2.64
CA GLY A 46 14.35 -5.73 1.40
C GLY A 46 14.28 -6.91 0.43
N GLU A 47 13.58 -7.98 0.80
CA GLU A 47 13.36 -9.12 -0.09
C GLU A 47 12.42 -8.76 -1.24
N ARG A 48 12.63 -9.43 -2.38
CA ARG A 48 11.77 -9.32 -3.57
C ARG A 48 11.19 -10.69 -3.88
N ILE A 49 9.87 -10.80 -3.78
CA ILE A 49 9.15 -12.04 -4.06
C ILE A 49 8.36 -11.91 -5.35
N VAL A 50 8.40 -12.98 -6.16
CA VAL A 50 7.58 -13.13 -7.37
C VAL A 50 6.57 -14.24 -7.13
N ILE A 51 5.27 -13.90 -7.25
CA ILE A 51 4.16 -14.85 -7.11
C ILE A 51 3.67 -15.23 -8.48
N CYS A 52 3.90 -16.49 -8.89
CA CYS A 52 3.53 -17.03 -10.20
C CYS A 52 2.39 -18.04 -10.06
N GLY A 53 1.65 -18.22 -11.15
CA GLY A 53 0.57 -19.22 -11.23
C GLY A 53 -0.49 -18.84 -12.27
N PRO A 54 -1.42 -19.75 -12.61
CA PRO A 54 -2.47 -19.51 -13.60
C PRO A 54 -3.45 -18.42 -13.16
N SER A 55 -4.26 -17.95 -14.11
CA SER A 55 -5.37 -17.03 -13.79
C SER A 55 -6.33 -17.69 -12.79
N GLY A 56 -6.83 -16.92 -11.83
CA GLY A 56 -7.75 -17.44 -10.78
C GLY A 56 -7.08 -18.20 -9.63
N SER A 57 -5.74 -18.38 -9.61
CA SER A 57 -5.04 -19.11 -8.53
C SER A 57 -4.90 -18.34 -7.20
N GLY A 58 -5.54 -17.20 -7.03
CA GLY A 58 -5.52 -16.45 -5.76
C GLY A 58 -4.39 -15.44 -5.58
N LYS A 59 -3.49 -15.23 -6.56
CA LYS A 59 -2.34 -14.31 -6.43
C LYS A 59 -2.74 -12.89 -6.03
N SER A 60 -3.70 -12.31 -6.72
CA SER A 60 -4.19 -10.96 -6.41
C SER A 60 -4.92 -10.90 -5.07
N THR A 61 -5.62 -11.97 -4.70
CA THR A 61 -6.26 -12.10 -3.39
C THR A 61 -5.22 -12.11 -2.28
N LEU A 62 -4.14 -12.90 -2.44
CA LEU A 62 -3.05 -12.97 -1.48
C LEU A 62 -2.43 -11.59 -1.22
N ILE A 63 -2.07 -10.87 -2.29
CA ILE A 63 -1.47 -9.53 -2.18
C ILE A 63 -2.45 -8.55 -1.50
N ARG A 64 -3.75 -8.61 -1.83
CA ARG A 64 -4.78 -7.75 -1.25
C ARG A 64 -5.06 -8.04 0.22
N CYS A 65 -4.75 -9.24 0.70
CA CYS A 65 -4.84 -9.57 2.12
C CYS A 65 -3.75 -8.89 2.94
N ILE A 66 -2.55 -8.62 2.38
CA ILE A 66 -1.42 -7.99 3.07
C ILE A 66 -1.75 -6.56 3.54
N ASN A 67 -2.55 -5.81 2.79
CA ASN A 67 -3.00 -4.46 3.18
C ASN A 67 -4.50 -4.42 3.57
N GLN A 68 -5.08 -5.61 3.77
CA GLN A 68 -6.48 -5.80 4.16
C GLN A 68 -7.50 -5.15 3.20
N LEU A 69 -7.16 -4.99 1.91
CA LEU A 69 -8.17 -4.75 0.87
C LEU A 69 -9.11 -5.95 0.70
N GLU A 70 -8.62 -7.14 1.06
CA GLU A 70 -9.40 -8.37 1.23
C GLU A 70 -9.21 -8.90 2.65
N SER A 71 -10.31 -9.14 3.35
CA SER A 71 -10.29 -9.77 4.67
C SER A 71 -10.09 -11.27 4.58
N ILE A 72 -9.40 -11.85 5.54
CA ILE A 72 -9.26 -13.31 5.70
C ILE A 72 -10.28 -13.85 6.69
N GLN A 73 -10.62 -15.14 6.61
CA GLN A 73 -11.53 -15.80 7.54
C GLN A 73 -10.80 -16.64 8.58
N LYS A 74 -9.57 -17.12 8.28
CA LYS A 74 -8.71 -17.84 9.23
C LYS A 74 -7.25 -17.49 9.02
N GLY A 75 -6.44 -17.71 10.04
CA GLY A 75 -5.01 -17.46 10.04
C GLY A 75 -4.67 -16.08 10.58
N ARG A 76 -3.42 -15.70 10.41
CA ARG A 76 -2.85 -14.46 10.95
C ARG A 76 -2.00 -13.77 9.90
N ILE A 77 -2.07 -12.44 9.84
CA ILE A 77 -1.20 -11.63 8.98
C ILE A 77 -0.59 -10.53 9.84
N VAL A 78 0.73 -10.45 9.81
CA VAL A 78 1.51 -9.39 10.46
C VAL A 78 2.31 -8.66 9.39
N VAL A 79 2.24 -7.33 9.36
CA VAL A 79 2.97 -6.47 8.44
C VAL A 79 3.71 -5.41 9.26
N ASP A 80 5.02 -5.35 9.12
CA ASP A 80 5.90 -4.46 9.88
C ASP A 80 5.63 -4.48 11.41
N GLY A 81 5.35 -5.67 11.95
CA GLY A 81 5.02 -5.87 13.37
C GLY A 81 3.56 -5.57 13.74
N HIS A 82 2.75 -5.07 12.81
CA HIS A 82 1.33 -4.78 13.02
C HIS A 82 0.47 -5.98 12.66
N ASP A 83 -0.21 -6.56 13.66
CA ASP A 83 -1.14 -7.67 13.47
C ASP A 83 -2.46 -7.14 12.86
N LEU A 84 -2.74 -7.56 11.62
CA LEU A 84 -3.94 -7.13 10.90
C LEU A 84 -5.21 -7.86 11.36
N THR A 85 -5.07 -9.03 12.01
CA THR A 85 -6.22 -9.79 12.52
C THR A 85 -6.89 -9.09 13.70
N ALA A 86 -6.16 -8.23 14.41
CA ALA A 86 -6.70 -7.38 15.45
C ALA A 86 -7.59 -6.24 14.91
N GLY A 87 -7.52 -5.94 13.61
CA GLY A 87 -8.29 -4.89 12.95
C GLY A 87 -7.96 -3.47 13.41
N GLY A 88 -8.85 -2.53 13.10
CA GLY A 88 -8.79 -1.16 13.63
C GLY A 88 -7.54 -0.40 13.20
N LYS A 89 -6.88 0.28 14.15
CA LYS A 89 -5.73 1.17 13.89
C LYS A 89 -4.56 0.52 13.16
N ASN A 90 -4.32 -0.77 13.38
CA ASN A 90 -3.22 -1.48 12.71
C ASN A 90 -3.39 -1.51 11.19
N VAL A 91 -4.62 -1.65 10.72
CA VAL A 91 -4.95 -1.63 9.29
C VAL A 91 -4.63 -0.27 8.67
N ASP A 92 -5.01 0.80 9.37
CA ASP A 92 -4.78 2.16 8.88
C ASP A 92 -3.28 2.48 8.81
N ILE A 93 -2.50 2.05 9.82
CA ILE A 93 -1.03 2.19 9.83
C ILE A 93 -0.43 1.46 8.63
N VAL A 94 -0.75 0.17 8.45
CA VAL A 94 -0.23 -0.64 7.34
C VAL A 94 -0.61 -0.03 5.99
N ARG A 95 -1.83 0.46 5.81
CA ARG A 95 -2.25 1.12 4.56
C ARG A 95 -1.53 2.43 4.27
N GLN A 96 -1.08 3.15 5.30
CA GLN A 96 -0.27 4.36 5.13
C GLN A 96 1.18 4.06 4.72
N GLU A 97 1.69 2.91 5.12
CA GLU A 97 3.08 2.49 4.89
C GLU A 97 3.25 1.61 3.64
N THR A 98 2.18 0.92 3.21
CA THR A 98 2.22 0.05 2.03
C THR A 98 1.71 0.74 0.78
N GLY A 99 2.50 0.71 -0.29
CA GLY A 99 2.08 1.10 -1.64
C GLY A 99 1.59 -0.12 -2.42
N MET A 100 0.49 0.03 -3.16
CA MET A 100 0.00 -0.99 -4.08
C MET A 100 -0.17 -0.43 -5.49
N VAL A 101 0.44 -1.09 -6.47
CA VAL A 101 0.22 -0.80 -7.89
C VAL A 101 -0.79 -1.79 -8.44
N PHE A 102 -1.90 -1.29 -8.92
CA PHE A 102 -2.97 -2.10 -9.50
C PHE A 102 -2.74 -2.33 -11.00
N GLN A 103 -3.30 -3.41 -11.52
CA GLN A 103 -3.28 -3.71 -12.95
C GLN A 103 -4.10 -2.69 -13.76
N SER A 104 -5.18 -2.17 -13.19
CA SER A 104 -5.95 -1.04 -13.72
C SER A 104 -5.40 0.25 -13.12
N PHE A 105 -5.44 1.34 -13.85
CA PHE A 105 -4.84 2.62 -13.45
C PHE A 105 -5.45 3.21 -12.17
N ASN A 106 -6.73 2.92 -11.91
CA ASN A 106 -7.47 3.34 -10.68
C ASN A 106 -7.36 4.84 -10.38
N LEU A 107 -7.26 5.65 -11.42
CA LEU A 107 -7.25 7.11 -11.30
C LEU A 107 -8.67 7.63 -11.12
N PHE A 108 -8.82 8.69 -10.36
CA PHE A 108 -10.06 9.46 -10.26
C PHE A 108 -10.29 10.21 -11.58
N PRO A 109 -11.30 9.85 -12.36
CA PRO A 109 -11.46 10.39 -13.73
C PRO A 109 -11.81 11.88 -13.78
N HIS A 110 -12.33 12.43 -12.68
CA HIS A 110 -12.69 13.83 -12.51
C HIS A 110 -11.56 14.71 -11.98
N MET A 111 -10.38 14.13 -11.76
CA MET A 111 -9.18 14.80 -11.28
C MET A 111 -8.08 14.73 -12.34
N THR A 112 -7.25 15.76 -12.41
CA THR A 112 -6.06 15.77 -13.25
C THR A 112 -5.01 14.75 -12.75
N VAL A 113 -4.00 14.48 -13.55
CA VAL A 113 -2.86 13.62 -13.15
C VAL A 113 -2.20 14.17 -11.88
N LEU A 114 -1.94 15.47 -11.84
CA LEU A 114 -1.31 16.12 -10.68
C LEU A 114 -2.19 15.99 -9.42
N GLU A 115 -3.49 16.23 -9.55
CA GLU A 115 -4.43 16.07 -8.44
C GLU A 115 -4.52 14.62 -7.95
N ASN A 116 -4.51 13.64 -8.85
CA ASN A 116 -4.43 12.23 -8.50
C ASN A 116 -3.15 11.88 -7.71
N CYS A 117 -2.01 12.44 -8.12
CA CYS A 117 -0.74 12.23 -7.43
C CYS A 117 -0.67 12.90 -6.04
N THR A 118 -1.36 14.04 -5.87
CA THR A 118 -1.25 14.85 -4.64
C THR A 118 -2.32 14.52 -3.60
N LEU A 119 -3.43 13.91 -3.98
CA LEU A 119 -4.57 13.65 -3.09
C LEU A 119 -4.17 12.86 -1.84
N ALA A 120 -3.53 11.71 -2.02
CA ALA A 120 -3.15 10.85 -0.90
C ALA A 120 -2.11 11.49 0.04
N PRO A 121 -1.00 12.07 -0.45
CA PRO A 121 -0.07 12.80 0.39
C PRO A 121 -0.72 13.89 1.24
N MET A 122 -1.61 14.69 0.66
CA MET A 122 -2.32 15.75 1.39
C MET A 122 -3.31 15.19 2.42
N LYS A 123 -4.11 14.18 2.04
CA LYS A 123 -5.19 13.67 2.91
C LYS A 123 -4.71 12.71 3.98
N VAL A 124 -3.71 11.88 3.68
CA VAL A 124 -3.24 10.82 4.57
C VAL A 124 -2.06 11.29 5.43
N ARG A 125 -1.10 12.01 4.82
CA ARG A 125 0.12 12.46 5.49
C ARG A 125 0.07 13.91 5.95
N GLY A 126 -0.99 14.66 5.62
CA GLY A 126 -1.13 16.07 6.00
C GLY A 126 -0.11 17.02 5.35
N ILE A 127 0.53 16.58 4.25
CA ILE A 127 1.51 17.38 3.50
C ILE A 127 0.79 18.57 2.88
N SER A 128 1.45 19.76 2.86
CA SER A 128 0.88 20.95 2.23
C SER A 128 0.70 20.74 0.72
N LYS A 129 -0.27 21.46 0.12
CA LYS A 129 -0.53 21.36 -1.32
C LYS A 129 0.71 21.69 -2.15
N ALA A 130 1.41 22.77 -1.80
CA ALA A 130 2.62 23.20 -2.52
C ALA A 130 3.73 22.14 -2.49
N GLU A 131 3.95 21.49 -1.34
CA GLU A 131 4.94 20.44 -1.18
C GLU A 131 4.52 19.15 -1.93
N ALA A 132 3.26 18.79 -1.87
CA ALA A 132 2.73 17.63 -2.60
C ALA A 132 2.84 17.81 -4.11
N GLU A 133 2.51 19.02 -4.64
CA GLU A 133 2.63 19.36 -6.05
C GLU A 133 4.10 19.37 -6.51
N ALA A 134 5.01 19.95 -5.75
CA ALA A 134 6.44 19.96 -6.06
C ALA A 134 7.00 18.52 -6.13
N THR A 135 6.64 17.69 -5.16
CA THR A 135 7.03 16.27 -5.14
C THR A 135 6.46 15.52 -6.33
N ALA A 136 5.17 15.68 -6.63
CA ALA A 136 4.51 15.03 -7.76
C ALA A 136 5.16 15.44 -9.09
N MET A 137 5.45 16.73 -9.30
CA MET A 137 6.13 17.20 -10.51
C MET A 137 7.52 16.61 -10.66
N THR A 138 8.30 16.50 -9.57
CA THR A 138 9.61 15.83 -9.59
C THR A 138 9.51 14.39 -10.09
N PHE A 139 8.48 13.64 -9.67
CA PHE A 139 8.28 12.27 -10.15
C PHE A 139 7.78 12.22 -11.60
N LEU A 140 6.91 13.13 -12.03
CA LEU A 140 6.47 13.22 -13.43
C LEU A 140 7.64 13.56 -14.37
N GLU A 141 8.53 14.46 -13.96
CA GLU A 141 9.78 14.75 -14.67
C GLU A 141 10.70 13.54 -14.75
N ARG A 142 10.87 12.84 -13.63
CA ARG A 142 11.70 11.62 -13.55
C ARG A 142 11.25 10.51 -14.49
N VAL A 143 9.94 10.39 -14.73
CA VAL A 143 9.38 9.42 -15.69
C VAL A 143 9.17 10.01 -17.08
N GLY A 144 9.53 11.29 -17.31
CA GLY A 144 9.55 11.94 -18.62
C GLY A 144 8.18 12.38 -19.14
N ILE A 145 7.21 12.64 -18.27
CA ILE A 145 5.86 13.05 -18.64
C ILE A 145 5.33 14.28 -17.87
N PRO A 146 6.13 15.31 -17.58
CA PRO A 146 5.66 16.47 -16.82
C PRO A 146 4.51 17.22 -17.50
N GLU A 147 4.43 17.19 -18.84
CA GLU A 147 3.37 17.81 -19.63
C GLU A 147 2.00 17.16 -19.44
N GLN A 148 1.94 15.97 -18.84
CA GLN A 148 0.68 15.28 -18.56
C GLN A 148 0.02 15.77 -17.26
N ALA A 149 0.72 16.54 -16.42
CA ALA A 149 0.26 16.96 -15.09
C ALA A 149 -1.16 17.56 -15.08
N GLY A 150 -1.48 18.40 -16.05
CA GLY A 150 -2.78 19.10 -16.18
C GLY A 150 -3.85 18.30 -16.91
N LYS A 151 -3.53 17.11 -17.45
CA LYS A 151 -4.51 16.31 -18.20
C LYS A 151 -5.37 15.45 -17.29
N TYR A 152 -6.56 15.12 -17.75
CA TYR A 152 -7.44 14.13 -17.12
C TYR A 152 -7.14 12.72 -17.61
N PRO A 153 -7.42 11.67 -16.81
CA PRO A 153 -7.16 10.28 -17.20
C PRO A 153 -7.68 9.87 -18.59
N ALA A 154 -8.81 10.41 -19.02
CA ALA A 154 -9.36 10.12 -20.34
C ALA A 154 -8.56 10.72 -21.52
N GLN A 155 -7.55 11.55 -21.23
CA GLN A 155 -6.72 12.22 -22.21
C GLN A 155 -5.29 11.61 -22.31
N LEU A 156 -5.03 10.53 -21.55
CA LEU A 156 -3.74 9.85 -21.49
C LEU A 156 -3.59 8.72 -22.53
#